data_ae682a18661b170eec27f3ccbe6c4572
#
_entry.id   ae682a18661b170eec27f3ccbe6c4572
#
_cell.length_a   1.000
_cell.length_b   1.000
_cell.length_c   1.000
_cell.angle_alpha   90.00
_cell.angle_beta   90.00
_cell.angle_gamma   90.00
#
_symmetry.space_group_name_H-M   'P 1'
#
loop_
_entity.id
_entity.type
_entity.pdbx_description
1 polymer ?
#
loop_
_entity_poly.entity_id
_entity_poly.type
_entity_poly.pdbx_seq_one_letter_code
_entity_poly.pdbx_strand_id
1 'polypeptide(L)'
;RGHFNGETIAPIHNGYLEVDLEHGSLLKNMATTKVYHKQLGALPLQIHRKTYDHGLYMASPGTIRVLLPSPARRFTAVFGIDSNRVTSFYSNAGRGAVVGSVVAGEKELYQSPVMSEGMTGQNVTVPLGDTKSFDLIVRGKDEGIIERVDFNQADWADAQVELTDGRTIRIGDLPTAPLARVPSTDLPFSFDYNGQASSEFIHQWEKSWSDDVVGPDITTKVLTLSDPQSGLTVKCDVTVYKKLPVVEWVLTLRNDGKTQTHLIENVLPLDCEFERDNEDEFVLHHSNGSPHSLVRMSDETDYAPRETVLPPQSNKKLNSLIGLPASNDLPFFNLEWNNRGAVFAIGWPGQWQADFVRDEHRGINL
;
A
#
# COMPACT_ATOMS: atom_id res chain seq x y z
N ARG A 1 11.34 2.96 24.28
CA ARG A 1 10.15 3.70 24.78
C ARG A 1 10.05 4.97 23.96
N GLY A 2 9.39 4.93 22.81
CA GLY A 2 9.01 6.11 22.06
C GLY A 2 7.96 6.86 22.87
N HIS A 3 8.34 7.99 23.45
CA HIS A 3 7.37 8.95 23.93
C HIS A 3 6.81 9.66 22.70
N PHE A 4 5.63 9.27 22.25
CA PHE A 4 4.74 10.23 21.66
C PHE A 4 4.41 11.24 22.75
N ASN A 5 5.09 12.37 22.75
CA ASN A 5 4.56 13.55 23.39
C ASN A 5 3.20 13.76 22.75
N GLY A 6 2.14 13.88 23.56
CA GLY A 6 0.76 14.07 23.11
C GLY A 6 0.54 15.37 22.33
N GLU A 7 1.34 15.64 21.35
CA GLU A 7 1.05 16.55 20.26
C GLU A 7 0.01 15.83 19.41
N THR A 8 -1.22 16.17 19.67
CA THR A 8 -2.31 16.05 18.70
C THR A 8 -1.69 16.39 17.35
N ILE A 9 -1.65 15.43 16.42
CA ILE A 9 -1.34 15.70 15.02
C ILE A 9 -2.11 16.96 14.68
N ALA A 10 -1.40 18.05 14.37
CA ALA A 10 -2.03 19.32 14.07
C ALA A 10 -3.11 19.01 13.05
N PRO A 11 -4.36 19.42 13.25
CA PRO A 11 -5.45 19.07 12.36
C PRO A 11 -4.96 19.35 10.95
N ILE A 12 -4.93 18.33 10.10
CA ILE A 12 -4.45 18.46 8.72
C ILE A 12 -5.39 19.47 8.08
N HIS A 13 -4.94 20.71 8.00
CA HIS A 13 -5.80 21.85 7.66
C HIS A 13 -6.43 21.73 6.27
N ASN A 14 -5.89 20.86 5.41
CA ASN A 14 -6.32 20.71 4.01
C ASN A 14 -6.87 19.34 3.64
N GLY A 15 -6.85 18.35 4.54
CA GLY A 15 -7.21 16.96 4.22
C GLY A 15 -5.99 16.13 3.75
N TYR A 16 -6.24 14.86 3.44
CA TYR A 16 -5.19 13.91 3.01
C TYR A 16 -5.78 12.76 2.19
N LEU A 17 -4.89 11.95 1.58
CA LEU A 17 -5.23 10.76 0.81
C LEU A 17 -4.77 9.51 1.54
N GLU A 18 -5.63 8.52 1.66
CA GLU A 18 -5.27 7.14 1.98
C GLU A 18 -5.23 6.34 0.67
N VAL A 19 -4.21 5.52 0.48
CA VAL A 19 -3.94 4.88 -0.80
C VAL A 19 -3.88 3.37 -0.63
N ASP A 20 -4.74 2.67 -1.37
CA ASP A 20 -4.75 1.22 -1.48
C ASP A 20 -4.64 0.84 -2.96
N LEU A 21 -3.45 0.43 -3.37
CA LEU A 21 -3.15 0.02 -4.74
C LEU A 21 -2.54 -1.37 -4.72
N GLU A 22 -3.14 -2.31 -5.44
CA GLU A 22 -2.57 -3.65 -5.60
C GLU A 22 -1.26 -3.62 -6.39
N HIS A 23 -1.16 -2.69 -7.35
CA HIS A 23 0.00 -2.57 -8.23
C HIS A 23 0.38 -1.11 -8.48
N GLY A 24 1.67 -0.90 -8.67
CA GLY A 24 2.21 0.42 -9.04
C GLY A 24 2.26 1.40 -7.86
N SER A 25 2.27 2.66 -8.18
CA SER A 25 2.33 3.76 -7.21
C SER A 25 1.33 4.84 -7.61
N LEU A 26 0.78 5.53 -6.62
CA LEU A 26 0.06 6.77 -6.86
C LEU A 26 1.07 7.85 -7.26
N LEU A 27 0.83 8.52 -8.38
CA LEU A 27 1.53 9.73 -8.73
C LEU A 27 0.57 10.92 -8.67
N LYS A 28 1.04 12.02 -8.11
CA LYS A 28 0.25 13.24 -7.91
C LYS A 28 0.76 14.32 -8.84
N ASN A 29 -0.15 14.96 -9.59
CA ASN A 29 0.13 16.04 -10.53
C ASN A 29 1.16 15.67 -11.63
N MET A 30 1.36 14.39 -11.86
CA MET A 30 2.22 13.84 -12.88
C MET A 30 1.83 12.41 -13.24
N ALA A 31 2.25 11.97 -14.41
CA ALA A 31 2.18 10.56 -14.83
C ALA A 31 3.53 9.86 -14.67
N THR A 32 3.61 8.61 -15.10
CA THR A 32 4.81 7.78 -14.95
C THR A 32 6.09 8.48 -15.40
N THR A 33 7.14 8.31 -14.62
CA THR A 33 8.46 8.92 -14.86
C THR A 33 9.49 7.94 -15.39
N LYS A 34 9.12 6.64 -15.56
CA LYS A 34 10.07 5.58 -15.94
C LYS A 34 9.69 4.92 -17.26
N VAL A 35 10.67 4.80 -18.15
CA VAL A 35 10.63 3.91 -19.32
C VAL A 35 11.93 3.14 -19.36
N TYR A 36 11.87 1.81 -19.43
CA TYR A 36 13.05 0.95 -19.61
C TYR A 36 14.25 1.40 -18.78
N HIS A 37 14.07 1.54 -17.45
CA HIS A 37 15.15 1.94 -16.52
C HIS A 37 15.71 3.36 -16.73
N LYS A 38 15.18 4.15 -17.67
CA LYS A 38 15.51 5.57 -17.76
C LYS A 38 14.48 6.41 -17.05
N GLN A 39 14.93 7.18 -16.09
CA GLN A 39 14.11 8.22 -15.48
C GLN A 39 13.96 9.36 -16.49
N LEU A 40 12.75 9.60 -16.97
CA LEU A 40 12.47 10.60 -18.00
C LEU A 40 12.10 11.97 -17.44
N GLY A 41 12.10 12.11 -16.11
CA GLY A 41 11.51 13.25 -15.45
C GLY A 41 9.99 13.16 -15.37
N ALA A 42 9.37 14.11 -14.69
CA ALA A 42 7.92 14.19 -14.56
C ALA A 42 7.28 14.42 -15.94
N LEU A 43 6.28 13.62 -16.27
CA LEU A 43 5.43 13.81 -17.44
C LEU A 43 4.08 14.37 -16.95
N PRO A 44 3.40 15.24 -17.71
CA PRO A 44 2.05 15.64 -17.38
C PRO A 44 1.10 14.45 -17.51
N LEU A 45 0.01 14.47 -16.76
CA LEU A 45 -1.13 13.60 -17.00
C LEU A 45 -1.64 13.84 -18.43
N GLN A 46 -1.99 12.79 -19.14
CA GLN A 46 -2.50 12.94 -20.50
C GLN A 46 -3.60 11.93 -20.80
N ILE A 47 -4.78 12.43 -21.09
CA ILE A 47 -5.90 11.62 -21.58
C ILE A 47 -6.13 11.96 -23.05
N HIS A 48 -5.98 10.95 -23.90
CA HIS A 48 -6.03 11.11 -25.35
C HIS A 48 -4.99 12.15 -25.82
N ARG A 49 -5.44 13.30 -26.31
CA ARG A 49 -4.56 14.38 -26.83
C ARG A 49 -4.44 15.59 -25.88
N LYS A 50 -5.10 15.54 -24.75
CA LYS A 50 -5.13 16.65 -23.79
C LYS A 50 -4.24 16.34 -22.60
N THR A 51 -3.35 17.27 -22.27
CA THR A 51 -2.51 17.22 -21.08
C THR A 51 -3.14 18.00 -19.93
N TYR A 52 -2.78 17.60 -18.70
CA TYR A 52 -3.27 18.18 -17.46
C TYR A 52 -2.13 18.31 -16.47
N ASP A 53 -2.08 19.42 -15.74
CA ASP A 53 -1.03 19.73 -14.79
C ASP A 53 -1.37 19.27 -13.36
N HIS A 54 -2.63 18.90 -13.13
CA HIS A 54 -3.13 18.50 -11.82
C HIS A 54 -3.96 17.23 -11.89
N GLY A 55 -3.92 16.45 -10.82
CA GLY A 55 -4.73 15.25 -10.68
C GLY A 55 -3.94 14.06 -10.13
N LEU A 56 -4.47 12.87 -10.33
CA LEU A 56 -3.92 11.61 -9.85
C LEU A 56 -3.74 10.65 -11.00
N TYR A 57 -2.60 9.99 -11.05
CA TYR A 57 -2.34 8.83 -11.90
C TYR A 57 -2.26 7.59 -11.02
N MET A 58 -2.98 6.53 -11.39
CA MET A 58 -2.99 5.28 -10.64
C MET A 58 -3.20 4.06 -11.55
N ALA A 59 -2.63 2.94 -11.17
CA ALA A 59 -2.88 1.65 -11.82
C ALA A 59 -4.16 1.00 -11.29
N SER A 60 -4.77 0.14 -12.09
CA SER A 60 -5.89 -0.73 -11.71
C SER A 60 -5.35 -2.12 -11.27
N PRO A 61 -6.00 -2.77 -10.26
CA PRO A 61 -7.03 -2.20 -9.40
C PRO A 61 -6.44 -1.28 -8.33
N GLY A 62 -7.21 -0.29 -7.92
CA GLY A 62 -6.77 0.63 -6.89
C GLY A 62 -7.88 1.49 -6.32
N THR A 63 -7.74 1.86 -5.06
CA THR A 63 -8.63 2.74 -4.33
C THR A 63 -7.85 3.85 -3.66
N ILE A 64 -8.35 5.07 -3.79
CA ILE A 64 -7.83 6.25 -3.08
C ILE A 64 -8.97 6.83 -2.27
N ARG A 65 -8.85 6.79 -0.97
CA ARG A 65 -9.76 7.49 -0.07
C ARG A 65 -9.30 8.91 0.13
N VAL A 66 -10.18 9.84 -0.19
CA VAL A 66 -10.00 11.28 0.00
C VAL A 66 -10.65 11.69 1.31
N LEU A 67 -9.86 12.18 2.27
CA LEU A 67 -10.34 12.72 3.53
C LEU A 67 -10.22 14.24 3.51
N LEU A 68 -11.29 14.92 3.89
CA LEU A 68 -11.44 16.36 3.74
C LEU A 68 -11.56 17.06 5.11
N PRO A 69 -11.03 18.28 5.23
CA PRO A 69 -11.07 19.05 6.48
C PRO A 69 -12.48 19.54 6.84
N SER A 70 -13.33 19.67 5.84
CA SER A 70 -14.72 20.12 5.96
C SER A 70 -15.63 19.35 5.02
N PRO A 71 -16.95 19.32 5.25
CA PRO A 71 -17.88 18.69 4.34
C PRO A 71 -17.78 19.24 2.91
N ALA A 72 -17.97 18.38 1.92
CA ALA A 72 -17.83 18.70 0.52
C ALA A 72 -19.15 18.69 -0.23
N ARG A 73 -19.35 19.69 -1.08
CA ARG A 73 -20.51 19.80 -1.96
C ARG A 73 -20.36 18.96 -3.20
N ARG A 74 -19.20 19.04 -3.85
CA ARG A 74 -19.05 18.53 -5.21
C ARG A 74 -17.61 18.11 -5.48
N PHE A 75 -17.46 16.99 -6.16
CA PHE A 75 -16.22 16.55 -6.79
C PHE A 75 -16.29 16.75 -8.29
N THR A 76 -15.19 17.20 -8.91
CA THR A 76 -15.05 17.29 -10.37
C THR A 76 -13.71 16.74 -10.80
N ALA A 77 -13.68 16.06 -11.94
CA ALA A 77 -12.46 15.55 -12.58
C ALA A 77 -12.69 15.26 -14.08
N VAL A 78 -11.64 14.91 -14.78
CA VAL A 78 -11.70 14.22 -16.06
C VAL A 78 -11.08 12.84 -15.87
N PHE A 79 -11.87 11.78 -16.13
CA PHE A 79 -11.42 10.41 -15.96
C PHE A 79 -11.10 9.76 -17.30
N GLY A 80 -10.00 9.01 -17.40
CA GLY A 80 -9.64 8.26 -18.59
C GLY A 80 -8.35 7.47 -18.45
N ILE A 81 -8.01 6.71 -19.49
CA ILE A 81 -6.71 6.02 -19.58
C ILE A 81 -5.62 7.06 -19.86
N ASP A 82 -4.52 6.96 -19.09
CA ASP A 82 -3.33 7.74 -19.37
C ASP A 82 -2.72 7.32 -20.71
N SER A 83 -2.51 8.30 -21.57
CA SER A 83 -1.95 8.15 -22.92
C SER A 83 -0.73 9.02 -23.16
N ASN A 84 0.06 9.30 -22.12
CA ASN A 84 1.32 9.97 -22.29
C ASN A 84 2.29 9.14 -23.17
N ARG A 85 3.35 9.77 -23.64
CA ARG A 85 4.31 9.13 -24.59
C ARG A 85 4.96 7.84 -24.08
N VAL A 86 4.87 7.57 -22.77
CA VAL A 86 5.43 6.38 -22.14
C VAL A 86 4.40 5.26 -22.13
N THR A 87 3.21 5.54 -21.62
CA THR A 87 2.11 4.59 -21.60
C THR A 87 1.64 4.24 -23.02
N SER A 88 1.59 5.22 -23.92
CA SER A 88 1.19 5.01 -25.31
C SER A 88 2.24 4.30 -26.17
N PHE A 89 3.51 4.28 -25.80
CA PHE A 89 4.52 3.54 -26.56
C PHE A 89 4.28 2.04 -26.59
N TYR A 90 3.71 1.51 -25.51
CA TYR A 90 3.35 0.09 -25.41
C TYR A 90 1.93 -0.22 -25.80
N SER A 91 1.11 0.79 -25.94
CA SER A 91 -0.28 0.66 -26.26
C SER A 91 -0.54 1.04 -27.70
N ASN A 92 -1.03 0.12 -28.52
CA ASN A 92 -1.80 0.49 -29.70
C ASN A 92 -3.13 1.08 -29.21
N ALA A 93 -3.66 2.08 -29.88
CA ALA A 93 -4.94 2.68 -29.55
C ALA A 93 -6.01 1.61 -29.27
N GLY A 94 -6.72 1.76 -28.15
CA GLY A 94 -7.75 0.82 -27.70
C GLY A 94 -7.29 -0.23 -26.69
N ARG A 95 -6.04 -0.20 -26.21
CA ARG A 95 -5.60 -1.03 -25.09
C ARG A 95 -6.09 -0.45 -23.76
N GLY A 96 -6.08 -1.32 -22.75
CA GLY A 96 -6.64 -1.03 -21.45
C GLY A 96 -8.17 -1.07 -21.46
N ALA A 97 -8.74 -1.40 -20.34
CA ALA A 97 -10.19 -1.41 -20.13
C ALA A 97 -10.44 -1.14 -18.64
N VAL A 98 -10.65 0.11 -18.28
CA VAL A 98 -10.87 0.52 -16.89
C VAL A 98 -12.22 1.17 -16.69
N VAL A 99 -12.74 1.02 -15.48
CA VAL A 99 -13.92 1.73 -14.99
C VAL A 99 -13.49 2.52 -13.76
N GLY A 100 -13.81 3.80 -13.73
CA GLY A 100 -13.61 4.68 -12.60
C GLY A 100 -14.90 4.88 -11.84
N SER A 101 -14.88 4.75 -10.52
CA SER A 101 -16.03 5.00 -9.65
C SER A 101 -15.72 6.02 -8.58
N VAL A 102 -16.74 6.77 -8.16
CA VAL A 102 -16.72 7.65 -6.99
C VAL A 102 -17.73 7.12 -5.98
N VAL A 103 -17.26 6.78 -4.79
CA VAL A 103 -18.07 6.14 -3.75
C VAL A 103 -18.00 6.97 -2.47
N ALA A 104 -19.14 7.22 -1.81
CA ALA A 104 -19.19 7.86 -0.49
C ALA A 104 -19.94 6.96 0.49
N GLY A 105 -19.23 6.48 1.51
CA GLY A 105 -19.72 5.40 2.36
C GLY A 105 -20.01 4.15 1.56
N GLU A 106 -21.23 3.63 1.65
CA GLU A 106 -21.66 2.45 0.85
C GLU A 106 -22.32 2.83 -0.49
N LYS A 107 -22.37 4.10 -0.84
CA LYS A 107 -23.10 4.55 -2.01
C LYS A 107 -22.16 4.90 -3.15
N GLU A 108 -22.31 4.19 -4.29
CA GLU A 108 -21.68 4.59 -5.55
C GLU A 108 -22.42 5.81 -6.12
N LEU A 109 -21.71 6.93 -6.20
CA LEU A 109 -22.24 8.21 -6.68
C LEU A 109 -22.03 8.40 -8.17
N TYR A 110 -21.02 7.74 -8.73
CA TYR A 110 -20.66 7.80 -10.13
C TYR A 110 -19.91 6.55 -10.56
N GLN A 111 -20.18 6.09 -11.78
CA GLN A 111 -19.38 5.08 -12.45
C GLN A 111 -19.19 5.52 -13.90
N SER A 112 -17.96 5.43 -14.40
CA SER A 112 -17.65 5.73 -15.79
C SER A 112 -18.10 4.59 -16.72
N PRO A 113 -18.30 4.85 -18.02
CA PRO A 113 -18.22 3.78 -19.01
C PRO A 113 -16.83 3.13 -18.96
N VAL A 114 -16.70 1.96 -19.62
CA VAL A 114 -15.37 1.36 -19.80
C VAL A 114 -14.52 2.27 -20.66
N MET A 115 -13.39 2.70 -20.10
CA MET A 115 -12.43 3.57 -20.77
C MET A 115 -11.29 2.76 -21.34
N SER A 116 -10.91 3.06 -22.56
CA SER A 116 -9.75 2.50 -23.25
C SER A 116 -8.87 3.61 -23.80
N GLU A 117 -7.62 3.28 -24.08
CA GLU A 117 -6.69 4.25 -24.67
C GLU A 117 -7.23 4.83 -25.98
N GLY A 118 -6.96 6.11 -26.22
CA GLY A 118 -7.45 6.85 -27.39
C GLY A 118 -8.87 7.39 -27.25
N MET A 119 -9.60 7.03 -26.20
CA MET A 119 -10.91 7.63 -25.90
C MET A 119 -10.72 9.01 -25.25
N THR A 120 -11.63 9.91 -25.58
CA THR A 120 -11.72 11.20 -24.91
C THR A 120 -12.10 11.01 -23.44
N GLY A 121 -11.45 11.73 -22.54
CA GLY A 121 -11.73 11.65 -21.11
C GLY A 121 -13.18 11.99 -20.78
N GLN A 122 -13.73 11.32 -19.79
CA GLN A 122 -15.06 11.56 -19.26
C GLN A 122 -15.05 12.68 -18.25
N ASN A 123 -15.87 13.71 -18.47
CA ASN A 123 -16.10 14.74 -17.45
C ASN A 123 -16.90 14.14 -16.29
N VAL A 124 -16.35 14.22 -15.10
CA VAL A 124 -16.97 13.75 -13.87
C VAL A 124 -17.42 14.96 -13.06
N THR A 125 -18.66 14.95 -12.64
CA THR A 125 -19.22 15.96 -11.73
C THR A 125 -20.20 15.26 -10.80
N VAL A 126 -19.83 15.18 -9.52
CA VAL A 126 -20.54 14.37 -8.52
C VAL A 126 -20.89 15.23 -7.31
N PRO A 127 -22.17 15.35 -6.94
CA PRO A 127 -22.54 15.91 -5.66
C PRO A 127 -22.16 14.95 -4.54
N LEU A 128 -21.43 15.45 -3.54
CA LEU A 128 -20.90 14.65 -2.43
C LEU A 128 -21.80 14.60 -1.19
N GLY A 129 -22.90 15.39 -1.17
CA GLY A 129 -23.89 15.30 -0.08
C GLY A 129 -23.34 15.67 1.30
N ASP A 130 -22.42 16.63 1.33
CA ASP A 130 -21.80 17.14 2.56
C ASP A 130 -20.95 16.09 3.32
N THR A 131 -20.47 15.05 2.64
CA THR A 131 -19.53 14.09 3.23
C THR A 131 -18.15 14.70 3.46
N LYS A 132 -17.40 14.15 4.41
CA LYS A 132 -15.99 14.48 4.66
C LYS A 132 -15.01 13.48 4.05
N SER A 133 -15.52 12.40 3.45
CA SER A 133 -14.68 11.40 2.80
C SER A 133 -15.39 10.74 1.63
N PHE A 134 -14.63 10.34 0.62
CA PHE A 134 -15.11 9.55 -0.50
C PHE A 134 -13.95 8.79 -1.13
N ASP A 135 -14.26 7.73 -1.85
CA ASP A 135 -13.29 6.88 -2.51
C ASP A 135 -13.30 7.11 -4.02
N LEU A 136 -12.11 7.23 -4.61
CA LEU A 136 -11.84 7.16 -6.03
C LEU A 136 -11.32 5.76 -6.34
N ILE A 137 -12.07 5.00 -7.13
CA ILE A 137 -11.78 3.60 -7.40
C ILE A 137 -11.51 3.43 -8.90
N VAL A 138 -10.47 2.67 -9.24
CA VAL A 138 -10.21 2.22 -10.61
C VAL A 138 -10.18 0.70 -10.64
N ARG A 139 -10.97 0.09 -11.51
CA ARG A 139 -11.04 -1.36 -11.72
C ARG A 139 -10.85 -1.70 -13.18
N GLY A 140 -10.12 -2.77 -13.46
CA GLY A 140 -10.04 -3.38 -14.78
C GLY A 140 -11.35 -4.11 -15.11
N LYS A 141 -11.79 -4.06 -16.35
CA LYS A 141 -12.97 -4.81 -16.78
C LYS A 141 -12.72 -6.32 -16.88
N ASP A 142 -11.50 -6.69 -17.21
CA ASP A 142 -11.07 -8.07 -17.44
C ASP A 142 -10.23 -8.59 -16.26
N GLU A 143 -10.67 -8.37 -15.03
CA GLU A 143 -10.07 -8.95 -13.82
C GLU A 143 -10.08 -10.48 -13.97
N GLY A 144 -8.90 -11.07 -14.19
CA GLY A 144 -8.70 -12.51 -14.41
C GLY A 144 -7.87 -12.87 -15.65
N ILE A 145 -7.63 -11.93 -16.56
CA ILE A 145 -6.67 -12.10 -17.65
C ILE A 145 -5.42 -11.29 -17.33
N ILE A 146 -4.44 -11.97 -16.76
CA ILE A 146 -3.16 -11.40 -16.27
C ILE A 146 -2.42 -10.57 -17.32
N GLU A 147 -2.60 -10.86 -18.61
CA GLU A 147 -1.91 -10.21 -19.72
C GLU A 147 -2.29 -8.73 -19.96
N ARG A 148 -3.29 -8.17 -19.24
CA ARG A 148 -3.80 -6.81 -19.52
C ARG A 148 -3.67 -5.81 -18.39
N VAL A 149 -3.18 -6.23 -17.22
CA VAL A 149 -3.03 -5.36 -16.05
C VAL A 149 -2.03 -4.22 -16.29
N ASP A 150 -1.01 -4.48 -17.09
CA ASP A 150 0.06 -3.52 -17.40
C ASP A 150 -0.40 -2.28 -18.19
N PHE A 151 -1.61 -2.27 -18.74
CA PHE A 151 -2.15 -1.18 -19.57
C PHE A 151 -3.34 -0.44 -18.94
N ASN A 152 -3.68 -0.80 -17.71
CA ASN A 152 -4.80 -0.23 -16.97
C ASN A 152 -4.39 0.94 -16.09
N GLN A 153 -3.56 1.86 -16.63
CA GLN A 153 -3.20 3.11 -15.96
C GLN A 153 -4.26 4.17 -16.25
N ALA A 154 -4.77 4.78 -15.22
CA ALA A 154 -5.84 5.75 -15.33
C ALA A 154 -5.49 7.06 -14.64
N ASP A 155 -6.04 8.14 -15.20
CA ASP A 155 -5.97 9.48 -14.65
C ASP A 155 -7.33 9.93 -14.12
N TRP A 156 -7.31 10.51 -12.92
CA TRP A 156 -8.30 11.45 -12.43
C TRP A 156 -7.72 12.86 -12.60
N ALA A 157 -7.74 13.35 -13.85
CA ALA A 157 -7.14 14.62 -14.21
C ALA A 157 -8.02 15.80 -13.75
N ASP A 158 -7.42 16.95 -13.44
CA ASP A 158 -8.08 18.14 -12.89
C ASP A 158 -9.01 17.82 -11.69
N ALA A 159 -8.64 16.81 -10.90
CA ALA A 159 -9.41 16.34 -9.76
C ALA A 159 -9.46 17.40 -8.66
N GLN A 160 -10.67 17.88 -8.34
CA GLN A 160 -10.87 18.90 -7.31
C GLN A 160 -12.20 18.76 -6.58
N VAL A 161 -12.22 19.25 -5.36
CA VAL A 161 -13.40 19.24 -4.48
C VAL A 161 -13.77 20.67 -4.08
N GLU A 162 -15.04 21.00 -4.21
CA GLU A 162 -15.64 22.21 -3.64
C GLU A 162 -16.21 21.89 -2.27
N LEU A 163 -15.70 22.53 -1.23
CA LEU A 163 -16.17 22.39 0.15
C LEU A 163 -17.42 23.25 0.40
N THR A 164 -18.15 22.91 1.46
CA THR A 164 -19.34 23.68 1.88
C THR A 164 -19.00 25.09 2.35
N ASP A 165 -17.77 25.32 2.79
CA ASP A 165 -17.26 26.64 3.19
C ASP A 165 -16.77 27.49 2.01
N GLY A 166 -16.92 27.01 0.78
CA GLY A 166 -16.57 27.72 -0.46
C GLY A 166 -15.13 27.54 -0.93
N ARG A 167 -14.27 26.87 -0.16
CA ARG A 167 -12.92 26.54 -0.59
C ARG A 167 -12.93 25.46 -1.66
N THR A 168 -11.96 25.50 -2.56
CA THR A 168 -11.69 24.43 -3.53
C THR A 168 -10.34 23.80 -3.22
N ILE A 169 -10.31 22.48 -3.15
CA ILE A 169 -9.11 21.68 -2.91
C ILE A 169 -8.80 20.89 -4.16
N ARG A 170 -7.57 20.98 -4.66
CA ARG A 170 -7.04 20.10 -5.70
C ARG A 170 -6.58 18.82 -5.05
N ILE A 171 -7.09 17.68 -5.51
CA ILE A 171 -6.82 16.39 -4.89
C ILE A 171 -5.34 15.98 -5.03
N GLY A 172 -4.72 16.30 -6.18
CA GLY A 172 -3.30 16.05 -6.40
C GLY A 172 -2.34 16.83 -5.48
N ASP A 173 -2.81 17.89 -4.82
CA ASP A 173 -2.01 18.68 -3.88
C ASP A 173 -2.11 18.16 -2.44
N LEU A 174 -3.05 17.25 -2.16
CA LEU A 174 -3.21 16.69 -0.83
C LEU A 174 -2.01 15.81 -0.45
N PRO A 175 -1.56 15.86 0.80
CA PRO A 175 -0.58 14.90 1.29
C PRO A 175 -1.18 13.49 1.22
N THR A 176 -0.34 12.51 0.96
CA THR A 176 -0.70 11.12 1.17
C THR A 176 -0.48 10.84 2.65
N ALA A 177 -1.52 10.46 3.35
CA ALA A 177 -1.31 9.94 4.69
C ALA A 177 -0.47 8.68 4.56
N PRO A 178 0.59 8.50 5.34
CA PRO A 178 0.96 7.16 5.68
C PRO A 178 -0.31 6.52 6.24
N LEU A 179 -0.61 5.29 5.87
CA LEU A 179 -1.59 4.51 6.59
C LEU A 179 -1.24 4.71 8.05
N ALA A 180 -2.03 5.52 8.76
CA ALA A 180 -1.79 5.78 10.16
C ALA A 180 -2.15 4.50 10.88
N ARG A 181 -1.23 3.53 10.82
CA ARG A 181 -1.28 2.40 11.72
C ARG A 181 -1.02 2.97 13.08
N VAL A 182 -2.03 2.88 13.94
CA VAL A 182 -1.82 3.06 15.37
C VAL A 182 -0.59 2.22 15.71
N PRO A 183 0.45 2.80 16.35
CA PRO A 183 1.65 2.08 16.68
C PRO A 183 1.27 0.77 17.32
N SER A 184 1.85 -0.29 16.81
CA SER A 184 1.62 -1.64 17.23
C SER A 184 1.70 -1.75 18.74
N THR A 185 0.93 -2.61 19.29
CA THR A 185 1.25 -3.29 20.57
C THR A 185 2.74 -3.67 20.54
N ASP A 186 3.36 -3.96 21.68
CA ASP A 186 4.74 -4.52 21.76
C ASP A 186 4.91 -5.85 20.97
N LEU A 187 4.06 -6.11 19.99
CA LEU A 187 4.02 -7.30 19.15
C LEU A 187 4.58 -6.97 17.77
N PRO A 188 5.39 -7.86 17.18
CA PRO A 188 5.97 -7.65 15.85
C PRO A 188 5.00 -7.99 14.71
N PHE A 189 3.72 -8.16 14.99
CA PHE A 189 2.67 -8.52 14.03
C PHE A 189 1.33 -7.88 14.39
N SER A 190 0.46 -7.77 13.42
CA SER A 190 -0.92 -7.30 13.61
C SER A 190 -1.90 -8.03 12.69
N PHE A 191 -3.19 -7.86 12.93
CA PHE A 191 -4.28 -8.36 12.10
C PHE A 191 -5.57 -7.60 12.43
N ASP A 192 -6.55 -7.70 11.55
CA ASP A 192 -7.90 -7.22 11.81
C ASP A 192 -8.80 -8.40 12.21
N TYR A 193 -9.66 -8.19 13.18
CA TYR A 193 -10.62 -9.17 13.66
C TYR A 193 -12.00 -8.51 13.82
N ASN A 194 -12.98 -9.03 13.09
CA ASN A 194 -14.32 -8.44 13.04
C ASN A 194 -14.32 -6.95 12.64
N GLY A 195 -13.44 -6.58 11.71
CA GLY A 195 -13.30 -5.19 11.24
C GLY A 195 -12.62 -4.24 12.21
N GLN A 196 -12.00 -4.72 13.29
CA GLN A 196 -11.25 -3.94 14.26
C GLN A 196 -9.77 -4.32 14.22
N ALA A 197 -8.88 -3.33 14.31
CA ALA A 197 -7.44 -3.57 14.36
C ALA A 197 -7.03 -4.25 15.68
N SER A 198 -6.13 -5.24 15.61
CA SER A 198 -5.68 -5.98 16.80
C SER A 198 -5.10 -5.10 17.89
N SER A 199 -4.50 -3.95 17.53
CA SER A 199 -4.00 -2.96 18.48
C SER A 199 -5.07 -2.42 19.44
N GLU A 200 -6.34 -2.42 19.05
CA GLU A 200 -7.44 -1.89 19.85
C GLU A 200 -7.90 -2.86 20.94
N PHE A 201 -7.74 -4.17 20.75
CA PHE A 201 -8.32 -5.19 21.63
C PHE A 201 -7.33 -6.23 22.17
N ILE A 202 -6.19 -6.47 21.50
CA ILE A 202 -5.28 -7.60 21.82
C ILE A 202 -4.72 -7.52 23.25
N HIS A 203 -4.67 -6.33 23.84
CA HIS A 203 -4.26 -6.11 25.23
C HIS A 203 -5.26 -6.70 26.26
N GLN A 204 -6.49 -6.98 25.83
CA GLN A 204 -7.54 -7.59 26.65
C GLN A 204 -7.52 -9.12 26.60
N TRP A 205 -6.75 -9.69 25.67
CA TRP A 205 -6.65 -11.13 25.51
C TRP A 205 -5.73 -11.76 26.56
N GLU A 206 -5.99 -13.02 26.88
CA GLU A 206 -5.11 -13.77 27.75
C GLU A 206 -3.76 -13.97 27.05
N LYS A 207 -2.67 -13.56 27.73
CA LYS A 207 -1.30 -13.62 27.22
C LYS A 207 -0.45 -14.57 28.06
N SER A 208 0.17 -15.53 27.42
CA SER A 208 1.12 -16.44 28.07
C SER A 208 2.35 -16.69 27.19
N TRP A 209 3.48 -16.92 27.86
CA TRP A 209 4.71 -17.35 27.23
C TRP A 209 5.03 -18.78 27.70
N SER A 210 5.50 -19.63 26.80
CA SER A 210 6.11 -20.91 27.18
C SER A 210 7.45 -20.68 27.91
N ASP A 211 7.93 -21.68 28.60
CA ASP A 211 9.32 -21.71 29.02
C ASP A 211 10.25 -21.75 27.81
N ASP A 212 11.46 -21.20 27.96
CA ASP A 212 12.47 -21.22 26.92
C ASP A 212 12.99 -22.63 26.70
N VAL A 213 12.94 -23.10 25.45
CA VAL A 213 13.61 -24.35 25.04
C VAL A 213 14.98 -23.99 24.48
N VAL A 214 16.01 -24.27 25.27
CA VAL A 214 17.39 -23.86 24.97
C VAL A 214 18.16 -25.01 24.34
N GLY A 215 18.40 -24.90 23.04
CA GLY A 215 19.30 -25.78 22.28
C GLY A 215 20.76 -25.26 22.24
N PRO A 216 21.68 -25.97 21.60
CA PRO A 216 23.06 -25.53 21.47
C PRO A 216 23.25 -24.26 20.68
N ASP A 217 22.49 -24.05 19.60
CA ASP A 217 22.64 -22.94 18.66
C ASP A 217 21.41 -22.02 18.63
N ILE A 218 20.27 -22.46 19.14
CA ILE A 218 18.99 -21.73 19.12
C ILE A 218 18.33 -21.71 20.50
N THR A 219 17.46 -20.75 20.70
CA THR A 219 16.47 -20.73 21.78
C THR A 219 15.10 -20.51 21.15
N THR A 220 14.12 -21.35 21.51
CA THR A 220 12.75 -21.20 21.03
C THR A 220 11.81 -20.85 22.18
N LYS A 221 10.78 -20.06 21.87
CA LYS A 221 9.77 -19.61 22.82
C LYS A 221 8.44 -19.40 22.10
N VAL A 222 7.34 -19.67 22.73
CA VAL A 222 6.00 -19.50 22.16
C VAL A 222 5.23 -18.45 22.94
N LEU A 223 4.80 -17.41 22.24
CA LEU A 223 3.76 -16.50 22.73
C LEU A 223 2.40 -17.04 22.34
N THR A 224 1.50 -17.13 23.29
CA THR A 224 0.09 -17.49 23.04
C THR A 224 -0.81 -16.35 23.50
N LEU A 225 -1.69 -15.91 22.61
CA LEU A 225 -2.71 -14.92 22.85
C LEU A 225 -4.07 -15.59 22.60
N SER A 226 -5.01 -15.50 23.55
CA SER A 226 -6.31 -16.16 23.45
C SER A 226 -7.43 -15.18 23.73
N ASP A 227 -8.38 -15.10 22.80
CA ASP A 227 -9.64 -14.38 23.01
C ASP A 227 -10.55 -15.18 23.96
N PRO A 228 -10.85 -14.65 25.16
CA PRO A 228 -11.69 -15.36 26.11
C PRO A 228 -13.14 -15.47 25.65
N GLN A 229 -13.59 -14.75 24.67
CA GLN A 229 -14.96 -14.72 24.19
C GLN A 229 -15.21 -15.68 23.03
N SER A 230 -14.37 -15.62 21.99
CA SER A 230 -14.56 -16.43 20.78
C SER A 230 -13.78 -17.74 20.80
N GLY A 231 -12.70 -17.82 21.59
CA GLY A 231 -11.77 -18.94 21.57
C GLY A 231 -10.77 -18.89 20.42
N LEU A 232 -10.65 -17.75 19.72
CA LEU A 232 -9.56 -17.52 18.77
C LEU A 232 -8.24 -17.48 19.54
N THR A 233 -7.28 -18.27 19.09
CA THR A 233 -5.93 -18.33 19.64
C THR A 233 -4.91 -17.96 18.56
N VAL A 234 -4.03 -17.03 18.88
CA VAL A 234 -2.88 -16.66 18.06
C VAL A 234 -1.62 -17.11 18.76
N LYS A 235 -0.83 -17.94 18.09
CA LYS A 235 0.49 -18.37 18.55
C LYS A 235 1.57 -17.75 17.70
N CYS A 236 2.61 -17.24 18.34
CA CYS A 236 3.83 -16.77 17.70
C CYS A 236 4.96 -17.67 18.21
N ASP A 237 5.42 -18.58 17.37
CA ASP A 237 6.55 -19.47 17.64
C ASP A 237 7.84 -18.72 17.25
N VAL A 238 8.63 -18.31 18.23
CA VAL A 238 9.83 -17.49 18.05
C VAL A 238 11.08 -18.34 18.20
N THR A 239 12.02 -18.22 17.27
CA THR A 239 13.36 -18.81 17.32
C THR A 239 14.42 -17.73 17.27
N VAL A 240 15.30 -17.73 18.26
CA VAL A 240 16.46 -16.82 18.37
C VAL A 240 17.75 -17.61 18.14
N TYR A 241 18.58 -17.14 17.21
CA TYR A 241 19.87 -17.75 16.90
C TYR A 241 20.97 -17.17 17.78
N LYS A 242 21.69 -18.01 18.53
CA LYS A 242 22.68 -17.56 19.53
C LYS A 242 23.97 -17.01 18.92
N LYS A 243 24.36 -17.50 17.76
CA LYS A 243 25.62 -17.11 17.07
C LYS A 243 25.43 -16.03 16.04
N LEU A 244 24.18 -15.71 15.71
CA LEU A 244 23.82 -14.73 14.69
C LEU A 244 22.78 -13.77 15.27
N PRO A 245 22.79 -12.47 14.94
CA PRO A 245 21.74 -11.54 15.33
C PRO A 245 20.47 -11.76 14.50
N VAL A 246 19.94 -12.97 14.56
CA VAL A 246 18.77 -13.40 13.78
C VAL A 246 17.69 -13.88 14.71
N VAL A 247 16.48 -13.46 14.42
CA VAL A 247 15.23 -13.96 15.00
C VAL A 247 14.27 -14.30 13.86
N GLU A 248 13.59 -15.41 13.99
CA GLU A 248 12.48 -15.78 13.10
C GLU A 248 11.24 -16.11 13.92
N TRP A 249 10.08 -15.97 13.33
CA TRP A 249 8.84 -16.40 13.94
C TRP A 249 7.81 -16.86 12.91
N VAL A 250 6.88 -17.69 13.39
CA VAL A 250 5.75 -18.18 12.61
C VAL A 250 4.47 -17.88 13.40
N LEU A 251 3.48 -17.30 12.73
CA LEU A 251 2.15 -17.09 13.30
C LEU A 251 1.24 -18.27 12.96
N THR A 252 0.52 -18.73 13.96
CA THR A 252 -0.54 -19.72 13.81
C THR A 252 -1.82 -19.17 14.42
N LEU A 253 -2.86 -19.04 13.60
CA LEU A 253 -4.19 -18.67 14.06
C LEU A 253 -5.05 -19.93 14.16
N ARG A 254 -5.65 -20.17 15.31
CA ARG A 254 -6.43 -21.38 15.59
C ARG A 254 -7.73 -21.04 16.30
N ASN A 255 -8.81 -21.67 15.88
CA ASN A 255 -10.06 -21.61 16.60
C ASN A 255 -10.13 -22.78 17.61
N ASP A 256 -9.97 -22.48 18.88
CA ASP A 256 -10.11 -23.43 20.00
C ASP A 256 -11.51 -23.37 20.60
N GLY A 257 -12.38 -22.49 20.10
CA GLY A 257 -13.77 -22.38 20.52
C GLY A 257 -14.68 -23.44 19.92
N LYS A 258 -15.97 -23.39 20.30
CA LYS A 258 -16.99 -24.30 19.79
C LYS A 258 -17.83 -23.72 18.65
N THR A 259 -17.66 -22.45 18.39
CA THR A 259 -18.37 -21.69 17.35
C THR A 259 -17.40 -21.15 16.30
N GLN A 260 -17.94 -20.75 15.18
CA GLN A 260 -17.17 -20.08 14.14
C GLN A 260 -16.63 -18.73 14.67
N THR A 261 -15.37 -18.42 14.41
CA THR A 261 -14.80 -17.10 14.70
C THR A 261 -15.36 -16.03 13.76
N HIS A 262 -15.21 -14.78 14.12
CA HIS A 262 -15.38 -13.68 13.19
C HIS A 262 -14.30 -13.71 12.09
N LEU A 263 -14.50 -12.90 11.07
CA LEU A 263 -13.55 -12.76 9.97
C LEU A 263 -12.21 -12.21 10.47
N ILE A 264 -11.12 -12.83 10.02
CA ILE A 264 -9.75 -12.38 10.24
C ILE A 264 -9.22 -11.85 8.91
N GLU A 265 -8.75 -10.62 8.90
CA GLU A 265 -8.28 -9.93 7.71
C GLU A 265 -6.94 -9.24 7.99
N ASN A 266 -6.27 -8.79 6.93
CA ASN A 266 -5.06 -7.99 7.01
C ASN A 266 -4.01 -8.56 7.98
N VAL A 267 -3.77 -9.87 7.90
CA VAL A 267 -2.75 -10.50 8.74
C VAL A 267 -1.37 -10.06 8.27
N LEU A 268 -0.68 -9.32 9.13
CA LEU A 268 0.68 -8.85 8.92
C LEU A 268 1.61 -9.61 9.85
N PRO A 269 2.29 -10.62 9.33
CA PRO A 269 3.24 -11.40 10.14
C PRO A 269 4.42 -10.57 10.65
N LEU A 270 4.76 -9.50 9.95
CA LEU A 270 5.69 -8.47 10.37
C LEU A 270 4.96 -7.12 10.29
N ASP A 271 4.92 -6.40 11.43
CA ASP A 271 4.38 -5.05 11.57
C ASP A 271 5.24 -4.31 12.60
N CYS A 272 6.34 -3.73 12.11
CA CYS A 272 7.36 -3.11 12.92
C CYS A 272 7.69 -1.71 12.44
N GLU A 273 8.00 -0.84 13.39
CA GLU A 273 8.51 0.50 13.13
C GLU A 273 10.03 0.54 13.37
N PHE A 274 10.75 1.19 12.48
CA PHE A 274 12.17 1.48 12.59
C PHE A 274 12.37 2.99 12.60
N GLU A 275 13.25 3.47 13.46
CA GLU A 275 13.60 4.87 13.56
C GLU A 275 15.06 5.10 13.17
N ARG A 276 15.32 6.19 12.45
CA ARG A 276 16.66 6.69 12.14
C ARG A 276 17.03 7.89 12.98
N ASP A 277 18.33 8.14 13.11
CA ASP A 277 18.86 9.40 13.61
C ASP A 277 18.74 10.49 12.52
N ASN A 278 19.20 11.70 12.75
CA ASN A 278 18.82 12.87 11.97
C ASN A 278 19.48 13.01 10.59
N GLU A 279 20.54 12.28 10.26
CA GLU A 279 21.44 12.66 9.17
C GLU A 279 21.31 11.78 7.91
N ASP A 280 21.02 10.49 8.06
CA ASP A 280 20.96 9.56 6.94
C ASP A 280 19.53 9.13 6.60
N GLU A 281 19.20 9.02 5.31
CA GLU A 281 17.90 8.52 4.88
C GLU A 281 17.87 6.99 4.87
N PHE A 282 16.67 6.41 4.92
CA PHE A 282 16.50 4.98 4.71
C PHE A 282 16.81 4.61 3.26
N VAL A 283 17.62 3.57 3.08
CA VAL A 283 17.93 2.97 1.79
C VAL A 283 17.46 1.52 1.78
N LEU A 284 16.58 1.19 0.87
CA LEU A 284 16.10 -0.16 0.67
C LEU A 284 16.91 -0.84 -0.44
N HIS A 285 17.71 -1.84 -0.06
CA HIS A 285 18.42 -2.72 -0.98
C HIS A 285 17.53 -3.94 -1.24
N HIS A 286 17.14 -4.12 -2.49
CA HIS A 286 16.24 -5.19 -2.90
C HIS A 286 16.62 -5.71 -4.28
N SER A 287 15.93 -6.70 -4.76
CA SER A 287 16.15 -7.27 -6.08
C SER A 287 14.81 -7.61 -6.71
N ASN A 288 14.72 -7.49 -8.04
CA ASN A 288 13.61 -8.13 -8.71
C ASN A 288 13.72 -9.65 -8.54
N GLY A 289 12.59 -10.33 -8.71
CA GLY A 289 12.56 -11.78 -8.77
C GLY A 289 12.99 -12.32 -10.14
N SER A 290 12.39 -13.42 -10.56
CA SER A 290 12.51 -13.94 -11.92
C SER A 290 11.29 -13.51 -12.74
N PRO A 291 11.37 -12.43 -13.53
CA PRO A 291 10.27 -11.94 -14.35
C PRO A 291 9.97 -12.82 -15.58
N HIS A 292 10.75 -13.85 -15.83
CA HIS A 292 10.52 -14.81 -16.92
C HIS A 292 9.33 -15.76 -16.68
N SER A 293 8.46 -15.42 -15.73
CA SER A 293 7.15 -16.05 -15.69
C SER A 293 6.37 -15.69 -16.97
N LEU A 294 5.51 -16.57 -17.42
CA LEU A 294 4.69 -16.50 -18.64
C LEU A 294 3.91 -15.16 -18.84
N VAL A 295 4.05 -14.21 -17.93
CA VAL A 295 3.27 -12.97 -17.85
C VAL A 295 4.06 -11.72 -18.24
N ARG A 296 5.41 -11.74 -18.19
CA ARG A 296 6.24 -10.61 -18.59
C ARG A 296 7.42 -11.07 -19.44
N MET A 297 7.40 -10.69 -20.70
CA MET A 297 8.63 -10.57 -21.49
C MET A 297 9.30 -9.25 -21.06
N SER A 298 10.02 -9.24 -19.95
CA SER A 298 10.85 -8.10 -19.58
C SER A 298 12.28 -8.37 -20.01
N ASP A 299 12.94 -7.35 -20.55
CA ASP A 299 14.39 -7.38 -20.84
C ASP A 299 15.24 -7.28 -19.55
N GLU A 300 14.60 -7.37 -18.39
CA GLU A 300 15.26 -7.30 -17.09
C GLU A 300 15.97 -8.62 -16.77
N THR A 301 17.22 -8.51 -16.33
CA THR A 301 17.96 -9.63 -15.80
C THR A 301 17.30 -10.16 -14.53
N ASP A 302 17.14 -11.46 -14.39
CA ASP A 302 16.68 -12.09 -13.15
C ASP A 302 17.58 -11.68 -11.98
N TYR A 303 16.95 -11.40 -10.85
CA TYR A 303 17.62 -11.08 -9.59
C TYR A 303 18.56 -9.86 -9.67
N ALA A 304 18.23 -8.89 -10.52
CA ALA A 304 19.02 -7.66 -10.63
C ALA A 304 18.92 -6.84 -9.33
N PRO A 305 20.07 -6.49 -8.70
CA PRO A 305 20.08 -5.71 -7.48
C PRO A 305 19.57 -4.27 -7.73
N ARG A 306 18.86 -3.73 -6.75
CA ARG A 306 18.29 -2.38 -6.79
C ARG A 306 18.47 -1.68 -5.46
N GLU A 307 18.62 -0.39 -5.50
CA GLU A 307 18.62 0.50 -4.35
C GLU A 307 17.50 1.54 -4.50
N THR A 308 16.76 1.74 -3.44
CA THR A 308 15.68 2.74 -3.40
C THR A 308 15.84 3.58 -2.13
N VAL A 309 16.15 4.85 -2.28
CA VAL A 309 16.09 5.80 -1.17
C VAL A 309 14.62 6.06 -0.84
N LEU A 310 14.28 6.06 0.45
CA LEU A 310 12.93 6.26 0.95
C LEU A 310 12.83 7.62 1.67
N PRO A 311 12.61 8.71 0.92
CA PRO A 311 12.49 10.03 1.52
C PRO A 311 11.21 10.15 2.36
N PRO A 312 11.10 11.17 3.25
CA PRO A 312 9.90 11.40 4.04
C PRO A 312 8.61 11.37 3.20
N GLN A 313 7.56 10.81 3.77
CA GLN A 313 6.24 10.66 3.13
C GLN A 313 6.25 9.79 1.86
N SER A 314 7.27 8.96 1.67
CA SER A 314 7.30 8.00 0.57
C SER A 314 6.73 6.64 0.98
N ASN A 315 6.28 5.89 -0.01
CA ASN A 315 5.85 4.51 0.13
C ASN A 315 6.57 3.66 -0.93
N LYS A 316 7.04 2.49 -0.53
CA LYS A 316 7.60 1.48 -1.44
C LYS A 316 6.99 0.14 -1.13
N LYS A 317 6.44 -0.49 -2.15
CA LYS A 317 5.88 -1.84 -2.09
C LYS A 317 6.81 -2.81 -2.80
N LEU A 318 7.11 -3.92 -2.16
CA LEU A 318 7.69 -5.12 -2.78
C LEU A 318 6.64 -6.22 -2.72
N ASN A 319 6.56 -7.03 -3.76
CA ASN A 319 5.59 -8.13 -3.79
C ASN A 319 6.03 -9.27 -4.70
N SER A 320 5.37 -10.40 -4.53
CA SER A 320 5.34 -11.48 -5.52
C SER A 320 3.91 -11.68 -6.02
N LEU A 321 3.77 -12.11 -7.25
CA LEU A 321 2.51 -12.29 -7.94
C LEU A 321 2.27 -13.76 -8.30
N ILE A 322 1.05 -14.09 -8.74
CA ILE A 322 0.70 -15.40 -9.32
C ILE A 322 1.03 -16.63 -8.44
N GLY A 323 1.06 -16.45 -7.11
CA GLY A 323 1.31 -17.55 -6.17
C GLY A 323 2.75 -18.07 -6.14
N LEU A 324 3.70 -17.38 -6.77
CA LEU A 324 5.12 -17.72 -6.75
C LEU A 324 5.88 -16.76 -5.82
N PRO A 325 6.87 -17.23 -5.05
CA PRO A 325 7.52 -16.39 -4.03
C PRO A 325 8.47 -15.33 -4.59
N ALA A 326 8.91 -15.44 -5.83
CA ALA A 326 9.90 -14.54 -6.45
C ALA A 326 9.55 -14.17 -7.89
N SER A 327 8.28 -13.99 -8.21
CA SER A 327 7.83 -13.68 -9.57
C SER A 327 8.00 -12.22 -9.95
N ASN A 328 7.99 -11.30 -9.00
CA ASN A 328 8.16 -9.86 -9.23
C ASN A 328 9.35 -9.33 -8.45
N ASP A 329 9.32 -9.45 -7.12
CA ASP A 329 10.43 -9.08 -6.25
C ASP A 329 10.98 -10.32 -5.52
N LEU A 330 12.25 -10.29 -5.15
CA LEU A 330 12.88 -11.34 -4.36
C LEU A 330 12.44 -11.21 -2.89
N PRO A 331 12.08 -12.31 -2.19
CA PRO A 331 11.63 -12.27 -0.78
C PRO A 331 12.79 -12.05 0.22
N PHE A 332 13.85 -11.38 -0.21
CA PHE A 332 15.02 -11.00 0.59
C PHE A 332 15.36 -9.55 0.29
N PHE A 333 15.42 -8.72 1.32
CA PHE A 333 15.75 -7.31 1.20
C PHE A 333 16.41 -6.79 2.46
N ASN A 334 17.12 -5.68 2.35
CA ASN A 334 17.80 -5.02 3.44
C ASN A 334 17.34 -3.56 3.53
N LEU A 335 16.93 -3.13 4.71
CA LEU A 335 16.69 -1.73 5.03
C LEU A 335 17.90 -1.20 5.79
N GLU A 336 18.58 -0.21 5.21
CA GLU A 336 19.77 0.42 5.76
C GLU A 336 19.45 1.82 6.27
N TRP A 337 20.03 2.20 7.42
CA TRP A 337 20.01 3.54 8.00
C TRP A 337 21.16 3.71 9.00
N ASN A 338 21.78 4.88 9.08
CA ASN A 338 22.84 5.20 10.07
C ASN A 338 23.96 4.16 10.14
N ASN A 339 24.51 3.69 9.02
CA ASN A 339 25.53 2.65 8.93
C ASN A 339 25.15 1.33 9.64
N ARG A 340 23.87 1.05 9.78
CA ARG A 340 23.29 -0.19 10.30
C ARG A 340 22.09 -0.57 9.42
N GLY A 341 21.50 -1.71 9.68
CA GLY A 341 20.35 -2.13 8.91
C GLY A 341 19.73 -3.39 9.47
N ALA A 342 18.62 -3.78 8.84
CA ALA A 342 17.92 -5.03 9.09
C ALA A 342 17.73 -5.79 7.77
N VAL A 343 18.13 -7.05 7.75
CA VAL A 343 17.88 -7.96 6.63
C VAL A 343 16.62 -8.74 6.91
N PHE A 344 15.72 -8.75 5.95
CA PHE A 344 14.45 -9.45 6.03
C PHE A 344 14.41 -10.60 5.03
N ALA A 345 13.81 -11.69 5.46
CA ALA A 345 13.55 -12.86 4.63
C ALA A 345 12.12 -13.34 4.84
N ILE A 346 11.36 -13.46 3.77
CA ILE A 346 9.99 -13.97 3.81
C ILE A 346 10.01 -15.45 3.48
N GLY A 347 9.76 -16.31 4.47
CA GLY A 347 9.76 -17.76 4.34
C GLY A 347 8.49 -18.35 3.71
N TRP A 348 7.56 -17.51 3.25
CA TRP A 348 6.31 -17.95 2.63
C TRP A 348 6.55 -18.38 1.17
N PRO A 349 6.17 -19.60 0.76
CA PRO A 349 6.43 -20.10 -0.60
C PRO A 349 5.41 -19.59 -1.65
N GLY A 350 4.43 -18.84 -1.26
CA GLY A 350 3.37 -18.29 -2.12
C GLY A 350 3.51 -16.79 -2.36
N GLN A 351 2.41 -16.18 -2.72
CA GLN A 351 2.31 -14.74 -2.93
C GLN A 351 2.47 -13.98 -1.60
N TRP A 352 3.22 -12.89 -1.62
CA TRP A 352 3.48 -12.03 -0.46
C TRP A 352 3.57 -10.56 -0.87
N GLN A 353 3.47 -9.69 0.11
CA GLN A 353 3.66 -8.25 -0.04
C GLN A 353 4.38 -7.70 1.19
N ALA A 354 5.26 -6.73 0.98
CA ALA A 354 5.90 -5.93 2.01
C ALA A 354 5.75 -4.45 1.64
N ASP A 355 5.22 -3.66 2.57
CA ASP A 355 4.98 -2.23 2.40
C ASP A 355 5.90 -1.45 3.33
N PHE A 356 6.75 -0.61 2.74
CA PHE A 356 7.62 0.32 3.45
C PHE A 356 6.97 1.69 3.44
N VAL A 357 6.43 2.10 4.57
CA VAL A 357 5.70 3.37 4.70
C VAL A 357 6.53 4.33 5.54
N ARG A 358 7.03 5.37 4.90
CA ARG A 358 7.86 6.40 5.51
C ARG A 358 6.99 7.51 6.11
N ASP A 359 7.20 7.85 7.38
CA ASP A 359 6.56 9.00 7.99
C ASP A 359 7.16 10.34 7.49
N GLU A 360 6.71 11.44 8.03
CA GLU A 360 7.26 12.76 7.71
C GLU A 360 8.53 13.10 8.48
N HIS A 361 8.92 12.28 9.49
CA HIS A 361 10.03 12.56 10.40
C HIS A 361 11.15 11.52 10.28
N ARG A 362 11.15 10.52 11.13
CA ARG A 362 12.26 9.59 11.31
C ARG A 362 11.88 8.12 11.21
N GLY A 363 10.60 7.82 11.21
CA GLY A 363 10.09 6.46 11.26
C GLY A 363 9.84 5.88 9.88
N ILE A 364 9.91 4.57 9.79
CA ILE A 364 9.44 3.76 8.69
C ILE A 364 8.75 2.52 9.25
N ASN A 365 7.55 2.24 8.75
CA ASN A 365 6.83 1.02 9.05
C ASN A 365 7.05 0.00 7.94
N LEU A 366 7.20 -1.26 8.35
CA LEU A 366 7.26 -2.44 7.51
C LEU A 366 6.26 -3.46 8.00
#